data_085e742533f4c65802c6afcfbddf9d7b
#
_entry.id   085e742533f4c65802c6afcfbddf9d7b
#
_cell.length_a   1.000
_cell.length_b   1.000
_cell.length_c   1.000
_cell.angle_alpha   90.00
_cell.angle_beta   90.00
_cell.angle_gamma   90.00
#
_symmetry.space_group_name_H-M   'P 1'
#
loop_
_entity.id
_entity.type
_entity.pdbx_description
1 polymer ?
#
loop_
_entity_poly.entity_id
_entity_poly.type
_entity_poly.pdbx_seq_one_letter_code
_entity_poly.pdbx_strand_id
1 'polypeptide(L)'
;MQNGNLLSQLWMRHRSFLPHLRRVALISAIAPVILLDAYTYLTFKSDIYSSILDETSQILAFLPFVFVKDRRVGIATFSTVLLATFSTSGSHVVWAWILVYAMAIDLLADRKSKLALIQLFIFLLAQLISGIPILPAAFWTILWGIFCASVGILIRNTKDRLEEMRQEAERSREIAAELIQQ
;
A
#
# COMPACT_ATOMS: atom_id res chain seq x y z
N MET A 1 -18.97 -25.16 -30.31
CA MET A 1 -18.40 -25.58 -29.00
C MET A 1 -17.01 -25.03 -28.67
N GLN A 2 -16.41 -24.09 -29.42
CA GLN A 2 -15.05 -23.56 -29.15
C GLN A 2 -14.98 -22.27 -28.31
N ASN A 3 -16.07 -21.55 -28.13
CA ASN A 3 -16.04 -20.23 -27.45
C ASN A 3 -15.94 -20.30 -25.92
N GLY A 4 -16.22 -21.44 -25.30
CA GLY A 4 -16.07 -21.63 -23.85
C GLY A 4 -14.63 -21.66 -23.37
N ASN A 5 -13.70 -22.07 -24.21
CA ASN A 5 -12.29 -22.20 -23.86
C ASN A 5 -11.53 -20.86 -23.85
N LEU A 6 -11.91 -19.92 -24.69
CA LEU A 6 -11.26 -18.59 -24.79
C LEU A 6 -11.55 -17.72 -23.56
N LEU A 7 -12.79 -17.73 -23.08
CA LEU A 7 -13.18 -16.99 -21.87
C LEU A 7 -12.57 -17.59 -20.61
N SER A 8 -12.47 -18.91 -20.51
CA SER A 8 -11.80 -19.58 -19.38
C SER A 8 -10.29 -19.31 -19.36
N GLN A 9 -9.64 -19.26 -20.53
CA GLN A 9 -8.22 -18.92 -20.65
C GLN A 9 -7.95 -17.44 -20.33
N LEU A 10 -8.78 -16.51 -20.78
CA LEU A 10 -8.71 -15.10 -20.40
C LEU A 10 -8.92 -14.93 -18.90
N TRP A 11 -9.77 -15.75 -18.33
CA TRP A 11 -10.08 -15.73 -16.89
C TRP A 11 -8.96 -16.30 -16.02
N MET A 12 -8.33 -17.40 -16.41
CA MET A 12 -7.13 -17.91 -15.69
C MET A 12 -5.97 -16.93 -15.77
N ARG A 13 -5.82 -16.24 -16.88
CA ARG A 13 -4.84 -15.15 -17.05
C ARG A 13 -5.12 -13.97 -16.13
N HIS A 14 -6.38 -13.67 -15.87
CA HIS A 14 -6.78 -12.57 -14.96
C HIS A 14 -6.53 -12.88 -13.49
N ARG A 15 -6.65 -14.14 -13.07
CA ARG A 15 -6.39 -14.55 -11.67
C ARG A 15 -4.93 -14.42 -11.26
N SER A 16 -3.99 -14.58 -12.20
CA SER A 16 -2.56 -14.32 -11.98
C SER A 16 -2.24 -12.82 -11.98
N PHE A 17 -3.13 -11.97 -12.51
CA PHE A 17 -2.89 -10.53 -12.70
C PHE A 17 -3.16 -9.70 -11.43
N LEU A 18 -4.12 -10.08 -10.60
CA LEU A 18 -4.48 -9.35 -9.37
C LEU A 18 -3.32 -9.15 -8.38
N PRO A 19 -2.53 -10.18 -8.03
CA PRO A 19 -1.38 -9.99 -7.15
C PRO A 19 -0.27 -9.14 -7.81
N HIS A 20 -0.15 -9.19 -9.15
CA HIS A 20 0.77 -8.31 -9.88
C HIS A 20 0.30 -6.85 -9.87
N LEU A 21 -1.00 -6.59 -10.07
CA LEU A 21 -1.59 -5.26 -10.01
C LEU A 21 -1.37 -4.60 -8.66
N ARG A 22 -1.54 -5.36 -7.58
CA ARG A 22 -1.26 -4.88 -6.22
C ARG A 22 0.21 -4.49 -6.06
N ARG A 23 1.15 -5.34 -6.50
CA ARG A 23 2.58 -5.03 -6.43
C ARG A 23 2.92 -3.79 -7.25
N VAL A 24 2.38 -3.68 -8.46
CA VAL A 24 2.55 -2.50 -9.31
C VAL A 24 2.02 -1.24 -8.62
N ALA A 25 0.83 -1.30 -8.01
CA ALA A 25 0.26 -0.16 -7.28
C ALA A 25 1.13 0.25 -6.08
N LEU A 26 1.69 -0.69 -5.32
CA LEU A 26 2.59 -0.40 -4.22
C LEU A 26 3.94 0.16 -4.71
N ILE A 27 4.51 -0.41 -5.76
CA ILE A 27 5.76 0.08 -6.36
C ILE A 27 5.56 1.49 -6.94
N SER A 28 4.40 1.79 -7.52
CA SER A 28 4.10 3.12 -8.05
C SER A 28 4.08 4.21 -6.96
N ALA A 29 3.86 3.84 -5.69
CA ALA A 29 3.98 4.77 -4.57
C ALA A 29 5.43 5.26 -4.33
N ILE A 30 6.43 4.56 -4.85
CA ILE A 30 7.85 4.96 -4.77
C ILE A 30 8.13 6.15 -5.72
N ALA A 31 7.48 6.19 -6.88
CA ALA A 31 7.73 7.24 -7.88
C ALA A 31 7.48 8.67 -7.35
N PRO A 32 6.35 8.99 -6.69
CA PRO A 32 6.16 10.31 -6.11
C PRO A 32 7.15 10.63 -4.99
N VAL A 33 7.62 9.64 -4.23
CA VAL A 33 8.67 9.84 -3.21
C VAL A 33 9.94 10.36 -3.89
N ILE A 34 10.44 9.66 -4.89
CA ILE A 34 11.65 10.07 -5.64
C ILE A 34 11.48 11.44 -6.31
N LEU A 35 10.31 11.69 -6.93
CA LEU A 35 10.05 12.96 -7.61
C LEU A 35 10.00 14.14 -6.63
N LEU A 36 9.39 13.96 -5.47
CA LEU A 36 9.26 14.99 -4.46
C LEU A 36 10.60 15.26 -3.76
N ASP A 37 11.43 14.24 -3.55
CA ASP A 37 12.78 14.43 -3.01
C ASP A 37 13.66 15.18 -4.01
N ALA A 38 13.65 14.79 -5.28
CA ALA A 38 14.34 15.51 -6.34
C ALA A 38 13.87 16.98 -6.42
N TYR A 39 12.58 17.25 -6.31
CA TYR A 39 12.04 18.61 -6.26
C TYR A 39 12.53 19.37 -5.03
N THR A 40 12.51 18.76 -3.86
CA THR A 40 12.99 19.37 -2.61
C THR A 40 14.47 19.73 -2.70
N TYR A 41 15.28 18.82 -3.24
CA TYR A 41 16.70 19.06 -3.50
C TYR A 41 16.94 20.24 -4.44
N LEU A 42 16.26 20.28 -5.59
CA LEU A 42 16.40 21.35 -6.57
C LEU A 42 15.97 22.73 -6.01
N THR A 43 14.96 22.73 -5.13
CA THR A 43 14.37 23.97 -4.62
C THR A 43 15.11 24.51 -3.40
N PHE A 44 15.49 23.64 -2.47
CA PHE A 44 16.03 24.06 -1.16
C PHE A 44 17.53 23.82 -1.00
N LYS A 45 18.19 23.25 -2.02
CA LYS A 45 19.64 22.91 -1.99
C LYS A 45 20.05 22.18 -0.70
N SER A 46 19.16 21.31 -0.21
CA SER A 46 19.40 20.47 0.97
C SER A 46 20.64 19.58 0.77
N ASP A 47 21.24 19.09 1.86
CA ASP A 47 22.40 18.21 1.79
C ASP A 47 22.03 16.91 1.07
N ILE A 48 22.54 16.75 -0.15
CA ILE A 48 22.14 15.71 -1.12
C ILE A 48 22.44 14.31 -0.59
N TYR A 49 23.55 14.15 0.14
CA TYR A 49 24.01 12.83 0.55
C TYR A 49 23.15 12.21 1.66
N SER A 50 22.78 13.00 2.67
CA SER A 50 21.92 12.54 3.75
C SER A 50 20.51 12.22 3.24
N SER A 51 19.97 13.09 2.39
CA SER A 51 18.63 12.90 1.82
C SER A 51 18.53 11.64 0.95
N ILE A 52 19.48 11.42 0.04
CA ILE A 52 19.51 10.22 -0.81
C ILE A 52 19.68 8.95 0.02
N LEU A 53 20.53 8.96 1.04
CA LEU A 53 20.77 7.79 1.87
C LEU A 53 19.50 7.40 2.65
N ASP A 54 18.84 8.39 3.26
CA ASP A 54 17.63 8.21 4.04
C ASP A 54 16.50 7.68 3.17
N GLU A 55 16.28 8.27 2.01
CA GLU A 55 15.23 7.87 1.08
C GLU A 55 15.47 6.49 0.50
N THR A 56 16.71 6.21 0.06
CA THR A 56 17.08 4.88 -0.45
C THR A 56 16.87 3.81 0.61
N SER A 57 17.23 4.09 1.87
CA SER A 57 17.04 3.15 2.97
C SER A 57 15.57 2.84 3.22
N GLN A 58 14.69 3.83 3.13
CA GLN A 58 13.25 3.67 3.30
C GLN A 58 12.61 2.92 2.13
N ILE A 59 13.01 3.22 0.89
CA ILE A 59 12.55 2.48 -0.29
C ILE A 59 12.97 1.01 -0.18
N LEU A 60 14.21 0.73 0.18
CA LEU A 60 14.69 -0.64 0.38
C LEU A 60 13.94 -1.35 1.51
N ALA A 61 13.66 -0.65 2.62
CA ALA A 61 12.89 -1.18 3.73
C ALA A 61 11.40 -1.43 3.39
N PHE A 62 10.85 -0.72 2.39
CA PHE A 62 9.49 -0.92 1.90
C PHE A 62 9.35 -2.17 1.01
N LEU A 63 10.41 -2.56 0.29
CA LEU A 63 10.36 -3.71 -0.62
C LEU A 63 9.92 -5.03 0.06
N PRO A 64 10.36 -5.38 1.27
CA PRO A 64 9.84 -6.56 1.98
C PRO A 64 8.32 -6.55 2.15
N PHE A 65 7.70 -5.40 2.38
CA PHE A 65 6.24 -5.30 2.46
C PHE A 65 5.55 -5.65 1.13
N VAL A 66 6.17 -5.31 0.01
CA VAL A 66 5.65 -5.58 -1.33
C VAL A 66 5.80 -7.06 -1.71
N PHE A 67 6.97 -7.64 -1.44
CA PHE A 67 7.35 -8.94 -1.98
C PHE A 67 7.21 -10.10 -1.01
N VAL A 68 7.40 -9.88 0.30
CA VAL A 68 7.29 -10.95 1.31
C VAL A 68 5.81 -11.24 1.59
N LYS A 69 5.48 -12.51 1.69
CA LYS A 69 4.10 -12.96 1.94
C LYS A 69 3.60 -12.57 3.33
N ASP A 70 4.48 -12.62 4.34
CA ASP A 70 4.16 -12.17 5.69
C ASP A 70 4.31 -10.66 5.83
N ARG A 71 3.17 -9.97 5.92
CA ARG A 71 3.09 -8.52 6.09
C ARG A 71 3.78 -8.00 7.35
N ARG A 72 3.82 -8.83 8.39
CA ARG A 72 4.42 -8.44 9.67
C ARG A 72 5.91 -8.18 9.50
N VAL A 73 6.60 -9.00 8.72
CA VAL A 73 8.02 -8.82 8.41
C VAL A 73 8.25 -7.49 7.70
N GLY A 74 7.46 -7.20 6.66
CA GLY A 74 7.56 -5.94 5.93
C GLY A 74 7.29 -4.71 6.81
N ILE A 75 6.26 -4.77 7.68
CA ILE A 75 5.95 -3.69 8.62
C ILE A 75 7.10 -3.52 9.62
N ALA A 76 7.61 -4.60 10.20
CA ALA A 76 8.69 -4.53 11.18
C ALA A 76 9.97 -3.91 10.56
N THR A 77 10.37 -4.39 9.38
CA THR A 77 11.55 -3.87 8.66
C THR A 77 11.41 -2.39 8.35
N PHE A 78 10.28 -2.00 7.75
CA PHE A 78 10.02 -0.61 7.40
C PHE A 78 9.96 0.29 8.64
N SER A 79 9.26 -0.14 9.69
CA SER A 79 9.13 0.62 10.94
C SER A 79 10.46 0.84 11.64
N THR A 80 11.35 -0.16 11.65
CA THR A 80 12.68 -0.04 12.25
C THR A 80 13.52 1.01 11.51
N VAL A 81 13.54 0.97 10.18
CA VAL A 81 14.26 1.95 9.38
C VAL A 81 13.64 3.33 9.50
N LEU A 82 12.31 3.43 9.50
CA LEU A 82 11.58 4.68 9.69
C LEU A 82 11.97 5.36 11.01
N LEU A 83 11.92 4.63 12.13
CA LEU A 83 12.28 5.16 13.44
C LEU A 83 13.77 5.56 13.50
N ALA A 84 14.66 4.76 12.93
CA ALA A 84 16.07 5.09 12.86
C ALA A 84 16.31 6.38 12.09
N THR A 85 15.71 6.53 10.90
CA THR A 85 15.86 7.71 10.05
C THR A 85 15.32 8.97 10.74
N PHE A 86 14.13 8.89 11.33
CA PHE A 86 13.55 10.04 12.06
C PHE A 86 14.37 10.43 13.30
N SER A 87 15.09 9.50 13.92
CA SER A 87 15.96 9.81 15.06
C SER A 87 17.28 10.48 14.67
N THR A 88 17.76 10.25 13.44
CA THR A 88 19.05 10.77 12.97
C THR A 88 18.93 12.04 12.12
N SER A 89 17.95 12.09 11.24
CA SER A 89 17.83 13.13 10.21
C SER A 89 16.78 14.21 10.53
N GLY A 90 16.00 14.02 11.58
CA GLY A 90 14.96 14.98 11.99
C GLY A 90 13.85 15.14 10.95
N SER A 91 13.41 16.38 10.69
CA SER A 91 12.24 16.66 9.85
C SER A 91 12.44 16.49 8.34
N HIS A 92 13.63 16.09 7.89
CA HIS A 92 13.93 15.98 6.46
C HIS A 92 13.32 14.73 5.79
N VAL A 93 12.76 13.81 6.56
CA VAL A 93 12.13 12.58 6.05
C VAL A 93 10.64 12.79 5.69
N VAL A 94 10.32 13.90 5.07
CA VAL A 94 8.93 14.32 4.81
C VAL A 94 8.19 13.31 3.92
N TRP A 95 8.85 12.65 2.99
CA TRP A 95 8.19 11.86 1.94
C TRP A 95 7.91 10.40 2.33
N ALA A 96 8.52 9.90 3.39
CA ALA A 96 8.24 8.56 3.93
C ALA A 96 6.77 8.33 4.28
N TRP A 97 6.02 9.39 4.60
CA TRP A 97 4.60 9.29 4.89
C TRP A 97 3.78 8.71 3.72
N ILE A 98 4.21 8.94 2.47
CA ILE A 98 3.56 8.36 1.29
C ILE A 98 3.60 6.84 1.35
N LEU A 99 4.75 6.26 1.71
CA LEU A 99 4.90 4.80 1.83
C LEU A 99 4.10 4.25 3.01
N VAL A 100 4.08 4.97 4.15
CA VAL A 100 3.26 4.61 5.31
C VAL A 100 1.78 4.51 4.93
N TYR A 101 1.27 5.51 4.21
CA TYR A 101 -0.14 5.53 3.81
C TYR A 101 -0.46 4.51 2.74
N ALA A 102 0.44 4.26 1.78
CA ALA A 102 0.30 3.17 0.82
C ALA A 102 0.18 1.80 1.53
N MET A 103 1.02 1.56 2.55
CA MET A 103 0.94 0.36 3.39
C MET A 103 -0.38 0.28 4.16
N ALA A 104 -0.82 1.39 4.76
CA ALA A 104 -2.07 1.44 5.53
C ALA A 104 -3.29 1.16 4.63
N ILE A 105 -3.36 1.75 3.44
CA ILE A 105 -4.44 1.50 2.47
C ILE A 105 -4.47 0.02 2.06
N ASP A 106 -3.32 -0.56 1.74
CA ASP A 106 -3.23 -1.98 1.35
C ASP A 106 -3.67 -2.91 2.49
N LEU A 107 -3.25 -2.63 3.73
CA LEU A 107 -3.63 -3.41 4.90
C LEU A 107 -5.14 -3.30 5.19
N LEU A 108 -5.73 -2.12 5.04
CA LEU A 108 -7.16 -1.90 5.23
C LEU A 108 -7.99 -2.57 4.13
N ALA A 109 -7.53 -2.52 2.89
CA ALA A 109 -8.13 -3.24 1.77
C ALA A 109 -8.12 -4.77 1.96
N ASP A 110 -7.09 -5.29 2.65
CA ASP A 110 -6.96 -6.72 2.97
C ASP A 110 -7.56 -7.10 4.35
N ARG A 111 -8.42 -6.24 4.93
CA ARG A 111 -9.09 -6.45 6.24
C ARG A 111 -8.11 -6.59 7.44
N LYS A 112 -6.88 -6.12 7.31
CA LYS A 112 -5.85 -6.17 8.36
C LYS A 112 -5.77 -4.86 9.15
N SER A 113 -6.92 -4.37 9.63
CA SER A 113 -7.05 -3.07 10.30
C SER A 113 -6.13 -2.92 11.52
N LYS A 114 -5.93 -3.99 12.30
CA LYS A 114 -5.02 -3.95 13.46
C LYS A 114 -3.58 -3.62 13.04
N LEU A 115 -3.09 -4.21 11.95
CA LEU A 115 -1.76 -3.93 11.44
C LEU A 115 -1.64 -2.52 10.86
N ALA A 116 -2.69 -2.03 10.19
CA ALA A 116 -2.75 -0.65 9.71
C ALA A 116 -2.68 0.36 10.87
N LEU A 117 -3.42 0.13 11.95
CA LEU A 117 -3.39 0.97 13.15
C LEU A 117 -2.01 0.96 13.81
N ILE A 118 -1.38 -0.20 13.94
CA ILE A 118 -0.01 -0.32 14.46
C ILE A 118 0.96 0.51 13.61
N GLN A 119 0.86 0.40 12.28
CA GLN A 119 1.72 1.15 11.37
C GLN A 119 1.54 2.67 11.51
N LEU A 120 0.29 3.14 11.59
CA LEU A 120 -0.01 4.57 11.79
C LEU A 120 0.46 5.06 13.17
N PHE A 121 0.35 4.24 14.20
CA PHE A 121 0.85 4.56 15.53
C PHE A 121 2.39 4.66 15.57
N ILE A 122 3.09 3.74 14.91
CA ILE A 122 4.56 3.82 14.78
C ILE A 122 4.97 5.08 14.02
N PHE A 123 4.23 5.46 12.99
CA PHE A 123 4.49 6.69 12.26
C PHE A 123 4.27 7.94 13.13
N LEU A 124 3.23 7.96 13.97
CA LEU A 124 3.03 9.02 14.96
C LEU A 124 4.23 9.11 15.92
N LEU A 125 4.69 7.97 16.45
CA LEU A 125 5.88 7.94 17.31
C LEU A 125 7.13 8.47 16.59
N ALA A 126 7.34 8.10 15.34
CA ALA A 126 8.45 8.61 14.54
C ALA A 126 8.42 10.14 14.43
N GLN A 127 7.24 10.73 14.16
CA GLN A 127 7.06 12.18 14.13
C GLN A 127 7.40 12.85 15.46
N LEU A 128 6.99 12.25 16.58
CA LEU A 128 7.30 12.77 17.93
C LEU A 128 8.79 12.70 18.23
N ILE A 129 9.47 11.63 17.83
CA ILE A 129 10.92 11.47 17.98
C ILE A 129 11.67 12.54 17.16
N SER A 130 11.17 12.92 16.00
CA SER A 130 11.75 14.00 15.19
C SER A 130 11.49 15.41 15.72
N GLY A 131 10.81 15.54 16.86
CA GLY A 131 10.54 16.83 17.52
C GLY A 131 9.28 17.55 17.01
N ILE A 132 8.44 16.90 16.19
CA ILE A 132 7.15 17.47 15.79
C ILE A 132 6.22 17.50 17.01
N PRO A 133 5.60 18.65 17.35
CA PRO A 133 4.69 18.75 18.49
C PRO A 133 3.51 17.77 18.36
N ILE A 134 3.05 17.23 19.49
CA ILE A 134 2.03 16.18 19.53
C ILE A 134 0.71 16.55 18.84
N LEU A 135 0.25 17.80 18.97
CA LEU A 135 -1.01 18.25 18.38
C LEU A 135 -0.99 18.21 16.85
N PRO A 136 -0.05 18.85 16.14
CA PRO A 136 0.02 18.74 14.69
C PRO A 136 0.34 17.33 14.22
N ALA A 137 1.21 16.58 14.89
CA ALA A 137 1.51 15.19 14.53
C ALA A 137 0.25 14.30 14.62
N ALA A 138 -0.51 14.39 15.71
CA ALA A 138 -1.75 13.67 15.89
C ALA A 138 -2.81 14.10 14.89
N PHE A 139 -2.98 15.40 14.66
CA PHE A 139 -3.96 15.94 13.70
C PHE A 139 -3.71 15.39 12.29
N TRP A 140 -2.49 15.48 11.78
CA TRP A 140 -2.15 14.97 10.46
C TRP A 140 -2.26 13.45 10.35
N THR A 141 -1.81 12.72 11.37
CA THR A 141 -1.91 11.25 11.39
C THR A 141 -3.37 10.79 11.39
N ILE A 142 -4.25 11.45 12.14
CA ILE A 142 -5.69 11.13 12.18
C ILE A 142 -6.35 11.49 10.86
N LEU A 143 -6.11 12.69 10.32
CA LEU A 143 -6.69 13.14 9.06
C LEU A 143 -6.36 12.18 7.92
N TRP A 144 -5.09 11.85 7.75
CA TRP A 144 -4.65 10.91 6.73
C TRP A 144 -5.06 9.47 7.03
N GLY A 145 -5.13 9.08 8.30
CA GLY A 145 -5.67 7.80 8.73
C GLY A 145 -7.12 7.61 8.28
N ILE A 146 -7.96 8.63 8.43
CA ILE A 146 -9.35 8.63 7.93
C ILE A 146 -9.38 8.51 6.41
N PHE A 147 -8.53 9.26 5.71
CA PHE A 147 -8.40 9.15 4.25
C PHE A 147 -8.02 7.73 3.81
N CYS A 148 -6.98 7.15 4.42
CA CYS A 148 -6.56 5.77 4.15
C CYS A 148 -7.68 4.75 4.43
N ALA A 149 -8.43 4.93 5.53
CA ALA A 149 -9.57 4.09 5.86
C ALA A 149 -10.65 4.17 4.79
N SER A 150 -10.99 5.37 4.33
CA SER A 150 -12.00 5.58 3.29
C SER A 150 -11.60 4.91 1.97
N VAL A 151 -10.36 5.12 1.53
CA VAL A 151 -9.83 4.51 0.30
C VAL A 151 -9.72 2.99 0.43
N GLY A 152 -9.21 2.50 1.56
CA GLY A 152 -9.09 1.06 1.83
C GLY A 152 -10.44 0.35 1.84
N ILE A 153 -11.46 0.96 2.46
CA ILE A 153 -12.83 0.45 2.46
C ILE A 153 -13.41 0.46 1.05
N LEU A 154 -13.20 1.52 0.28
CA LEU A 154 -13.67 1.60 -1.12
C LEU A 154 -13.07 0.48 -1.97
N ILE A 155 -11.77 0.27 -1.89
CA ILE A 155 -11.07 -0.80 -2.61
C ILE A 155 -11.63 -2.17 -2.18
N ARG A 156 -11.83 -2.38 -0.88
CA ARG A 156 -12.40 -3.62 -0.36
C ARG A 156 -13.81 -3.87 -0.91
N ASN A 157 -14.69 -2.88 -0.81
CA ASN A 157 -16.06 -3.01 -1.29
C ASN A 157 -16.10 -3.29 -2.80
N THR A 158 -15.20 -2.71 -3.57
CA THR A 158 -15.06 -2.99 -5.00
C THR A 158 -14.62 -4.43 -5.25
N LYS A 159 -13.64 -4.93 -4.48
CA LYS A 159 -13.20 -6.33 -4.57
C LYS A 159 -14.34 -7.31 -4.21
N ASP A 160 -15.08 -7.03 -3.12
CA ASP A 160 -16.18 -7.86 -2.67
C ASP A 160 -17.31 -7.91 -3.74
N ARG A 161 -17.68 -6.78 -4.33
CA ARG A 161 -18.67 -6.72 -5.44
C ARG A 161 -18.22 -7.48 -6.68
N LEU A 162 -16.95 -7.36 -7.05
CA LEU A 162 -16.39 -8.11 -8.19
C LEU A 162 -16.45 -9.62 -7.95
N GLU A 163 -16.21 -10.06 -6.73
CA GLU A 163 -16.29 -11.48 -6.37
C GLU A 163 -17.75 -11.98 -6.39
N GLU A 164 -18.71 -11.19 -5.88
CA GLU A 164 -20.15 -11.49 -5.95
C GLU A 164 -20.62 -11.65 -7.42
N MET A 165 -20.35 -10.66 -8.27
CA MET A 165 -20.71 -10.73 -9.70
C MET A 165 -20.09 -11.95 -10.39
N ARG A 166 -18.90 -12.32 -9.97
CA ARG A 166 -18.24 -13.52 -10.48
C ARG A 166 -18.96 -14.80 -10.09
N GLN A 167 -19.32 -14.95 -8.80
CA GLN A 167 -20.04 -16.11 -8.31
C GLN A 167 -21.40 -16.24 -9.00
N GLU A 168 -22.09 -15.12 -9.23
CA GLU A 168 -23.35 -15.11 -9.98
C GLU A 168 -23.16 -15.56 -11.44
N ALA A 169 -22.10 -15.09 -12.10
CA ALA A 169 -21.79 -15.50 -13.46
C ALA A 169 -21.40 -17.01 -13.55
N GLU A 170 -20.70 -17.53 -12.56
CA GLU A 170 -20.37 -18.97 -12.47
C GLU A 170 -21.65 -19.81 -12.29
N ARG A 171 -22.55 -19.42 -11.37
CA ARG A 171 -23.85 -20.09 -11.14
C ARG A 171 -24.75 -20.07 -12.38
N SER A 172 -24.82 -18.92 -13.05
CA SER A 172 -25.63 -18.79 -14.30
C SER A 172 -25.11 -19.73 -15.40
N ARG A 173 -23.80 -19.96 -15.47
CA ARG A 173 -23.20 -20.90 -16.43
C ARG A 173 -23.51 -22.35 -16.08
N GLU A 174 -23.48 -22.72 -14.79
CA GLU A 174 -23.82 -24.06 -14.33
C GLU A 174 -25.28 -24.38 -14.70
N ILE A 175 -26.21 -23.46 -14.40
CA ILE A 175 -27.64 -23.61 -14.75
C ILE A 175 -27.83 -23.75 -16.27
N ALA A 176 -27.14 -22.92 -17.07
CA ALA A 176 -27.22 -23.00 -18.52
C ALA A 176 -26.66 -24.34 -19.08
N ALA A 177 -25.60 -24.86 -18.46
CA ALA A 177 -25.02 -26.16 -18.84
C ALA A 177 -25.96 -27.33 -18.50
N GLU A 178 -26.66 -27.29 -17.36
CA GLU A 178 -27.64 -28.30 -16.96
C GLU A 178 -28.85 -28.32 -17.90
N LEU A 179 -29.34 -27.13 -18.32
CA LEU A 179 -30.46 -27.00 -19.27
C LEU A 179 -30.12 -27.54 -20.67
N ILE A 180 -28.85 -27.53 -21.08
CA ILE A 180 -28.43 -28.08 -22.37
C ILE A 180 -28.31 -29.61 -22.34
N GLN A 181 -28.12 -30.19 -21.15
CA GLN A 181 -27.98 -31.64 -20.96
C GLN A 181 -29.33 -32.37 -20.83
N GLN A 182 -30.43 -31.64 -20.58
CA GLN A 182 -31.82 -32.17 -20.59
C GLN A 182 -32.41 -32.11 -22.00
#